data_69f87a3dd94004f55de6781b90e55b6a
#
_entry.id   69f87a3dd94004f55de6781b90e55b6a
#
_cell.length_a   1.000
_cell.length_b   1.000
_cell.length_c   1.000
_cell.angle_alpha   90.00
_cell.angle_beta   90.00
_cell.angle_gamma   90.00
#
_symmetry.space_group_name_H-M   'P 1'
#
loop_
_entity.id
_entity.type
_entity.pdbx_description
1 polymer ?
#
loop_
_entity_poly.entity_id
_entity_poly.type
_entity_poly.pdbx_seq_one_letter_code
_entity_poly.pdbx_strand_id
1 'polypeptide(L)'
;MNSFIVDINESNAAQLLIEESHARPVVVDFWASWCEPCKVLMPLLEKIANEYRGAFLLAKVNADEQQMIAQQFGVRSLPTVMVIQNGRPVDGFVGAKPEAQVRQLLEKYLPKPWDGLLQTAQAAMDAGDFAGALAPL
;
A
#
# COMPACT_ATOMS: atom_id res chain seq x y z
N MET A 1 3.03 0.89 18.47
CA MET A 1 1.99 0.81 17.48
C MET A 1 2.35 1.60 16.24
N ASN A 2 2.17 0.99 15.09
CA ASN A 2 2.55 1.63 13.85
C ASN A 2 1.46 2.56 13.35
N SER A 3 1.83 3.80 13.09
CA SER A 3 0.87 4.76 12.55
C SER A 3 0.57 4.53 11.08
N PHE A 4 1.31 3.64 10.42
CA PHE A 4 1.10 3.34 9.00
C PHE A 4 0.53 1.95 8.75
N ILE A 5 0.05 1.27 9.81
CA ILE A 5 -0.73 0.05 9.69
C ILE A 5 -2.01 0.28 10.49
N VAL A 6 -3.14 0.31 9.80
CA VAL A 6 -4.40 0.71 10.43
C VAL A 6 -5.50 -0.27 10.09
N ASP A 7 -6.49 -0.36 10.98
CA ASP A 7 -7.71 -1.12 10.72
C ASP A 7 -8.80 -0.15 10.26
N ILE A 8 -9.51 -0.54 9.23
CA ILE A 8 -10.50 0.32 8.60
C ILE A 8 -11.90 -0.05 9.10
N ASN A 9 -12.70 0.99 9.32
CA ASN A 9 -14.13 0.84 9.61
C ASN A 9 -14.86 1.95 8.88
N GLU A 10 -16.19 2.00 9.06
CA GLU A 10 -16.99 2.97 8.32
C GLU A 10 -16.67 4.41 8.69
N SER A 11 -16.22 4.64 9.93
CA SER A 11 -15.98 6.00 10.37
C SER A 11 -14.64 6.55 9.88
N ASN A 12 -13.68 5.69 9.52
CA ASN A 12 -12.37 6.18 9.07
C ASN A 12 -12.05 5.86 7.61
N ALA A 13 -12.95 5.12 6.93
CA ALA A 13 -12.64 4.64 5.57
C ALA A 13 -12.41 5.78 4.59
N ALA A 14 -13.27 6.79 4.60
CA ALA A 14 -13.14 7.88 3.64
C ALA A 14 -11.81 8.61 3.82
N GLN A 15 -11.44 8.87 5.07
CA GLN A 15 -10.21 9.58 5.36
C GLN A 15 -8.99 8.73 5.04
N LEU A 16 -8.97 7.48 5.48
CA LEU A 16 -7.77 6.68 5.39
C LEU A 16 -7.61 5.96 4.07
N LEU A 17 -8.70 5.71 3.35
CA LEU A 17 -8.60 5.04 2.04
C LEU A 17 -8.54 6.04 0.90
N ILE A 18 -9.25 7.15 1.02
CA ILE A 18 -9.38 8.07 -0.09
C ILE A 18 -8.53 9.32 0.11
N GLU A 19 -8.76 10.05 1.20
CA GLU A 19 -8.03 11.31 1.40
C GLU A 19 -6.55 11.07 1.59
N GLU A 20 -6.20 10.07 2.36
CA GLU A 20 -4.78 9.75 2.59
C GLU A 20 -4.07 9.39 1.30
N SER A 21 -4.78 8.80 0.34
CA SER A 21 -4.19 8.37 -0.92
C SER A 21 -3.70 9.52 -1.79
N HIS A 22 -4.06 10.74 -1.46
CA HIS A 22 -3.51 11.92 -2.15
C HIS A 22 -2.12 12.28 -1.61
N ALA A 23 -1.81 11.85 -0.40
CA ALA A 23 -0.50 12.12 0.20
C ALA A 23 0.50 10.98 -0.02
N ARG A 24 0.00 9.75 -0.05
CA ARG A 24 0.86 8.57 -0.25
C ARG A 24 -0.02 7.43 -0.73
N PRO A 25 0.56 6.39 -1.34
CA PRO A 25 -0.24 5.23 -1.73
C PRO A 25 -0.86 4.56 -0.50
N VAL A 26 -2.07 4.07 -0.67
CA VAL A 26 -2.74 3.29 0.37
C VAL A 26 -2.89 1.87 -0.16
N VAL A 27 -2.32 0.91 0.56
CA VAL A 27 -2.42 -0.50 0.21
C VAL A 27 -3.50 -1.10 1.08
N VAL A 28 -4.60 -1.53 0.46
CA VAL A 28 -5.76 -2.03 1.19
C VAL A 28 -5.76 -3.55 1.12
N ASP A 29 -5.78 -4.18 2.28
CA ASP A 29 -5.80 -5.64 2.40
C ASP A 29 -7.18 -6.08 2.92
N PHE A 30 -7.97 -6.67 2.04
CA PHE A 30 -9.27 -7.24 2.41
C PHE A 30 -9.05 -8.68 2.86
N TRP A 31 -9.39 -8.97 4.11
CA TRP A 31 -9.09 -10.24 4.74
C TRP A 31 -10.27 -10.72 5.59
N ALA A 32 -10.19 -11.94 6.09
CA ALA A 32 -11.13 -12.46 7.06
C ALA A 32 -10.41 -13.47 7.95
N SER A 33 -10.93 -13.67 9.15
CA SER A 33 -10.27 -14.54 10.12
C SER A 33 -10.25 -16.03 9.70
N TRP A 34 -11.20 -16.42 8.85
CA TRP A 34 -11.27 -17.81 8.36
C TRP A 34 -10.45 -18.06 7.10
N CYS A 35 -9.83 -17.01 6.57
CA CYS A 35 -9.14 -17.09 5.29
C CYS A 35 -7.68 -17.48 5.51
N GLU A 36 -7.32 -18.72 5.18
CA GLU A 36 -5.96 -19.20 5.39
C GLU A 36 -4.92 -18.44 4.58
N PRO A 37 -5.13 -18.19 3.28
CA PRO A 37 -4.14 -17.40 2.52
C PRO A 37 -3.95 -16.01 3.09
N CYS A 38 -4.99 -15.42 3.67
CA CYS A 38 -4.86 -14.11 4.29
C CYS A 38 -3.87 -14.13 5.45
N LYS A 39 -3.83 -15.23 6.18
CA LYS A 39 -2.93 -15.36 7.34
C LYS A 39 -1.47 -15.42 6.93
N VAL A 40 -1.20 -15.80 5.70
CA VAL A 40 0.16 -15.81 5.16
C VAL A 40 0.51 -14.44 4.59
N LEU A 41 -0.41 -13.83 3.87
CA LEU A 41 -0.16 -12.58 3.19
C LEU A 41 -0.07 -11.39 4.15
N MET A 42 -0.90 -11.36 5.17
CA MET A 42 -0.96 -10.21 6.06
C MET A 42 0.37 -9.91 6.75
N PRO A 43 1.05 -10.91 7.35
CA PRO A 43 2.36 -10.63 7.94
C PRO A 43 3.38 -10.14 6.91
N LEU A 44 3.29 -10.63 5.69
CA LEU A 44 4.18 -10.19 4.62
C LEU A 44 3.96 -8.71 4.30
N LEU A 45 2.71 -8.30 4.18
CA LEU A 45 2.40 -6.90 3.90
C LEU A 45 2.85 -6.00 5.06
N GLU A 46 2.66 -6.47 6.29
CA GLU A 46 3.10 -5.71 7.46
C GLU A 46 4.62 -5.57 7.49
N LYS A 47 5.32 -6.63 7.14
CA LYS A 47 6.78 -6.59 7.05
C LYS A 47 7.23 -5.55 6.04
N ILE A 48 6.60 -5.54 4.86
CA ILE A 48 6.94 -4.58 3.83
C ILE A 48 6.60 -3.16 4.28
N ALA A 49 5.46 -2.98 4.92
CA ALA A 49 5.07 -1.67 5.43
C ALA A 49 6.10 -1.14 6.42
N ASN A 50 6.59 -2.02 7.30
CA ASN A 50 7.61 -1.63 8.27
C ASN A 50 8.92 -1.26 7.58
N GLU A 51 9.28 -1.95 6.51
CA GLU A 51 10.50 -1.64 5.79
C GLU A 51 10.44 -0.27 5.12
N TYR A 52 9.27 0.09 4.63
CA TYR A 52 9.10 1.36 3.93
C TYR A 52 8.77 2.53 4.87
N ARG A 53 8.56 2.24 6.16
CA ARG A 53 8.46 3.25 7.22
C ARG A 53 7.48 4.38 6.91
N GLY A 54 6.28 4.00 6.48
CA GLY A 54 5.24 4.99 6.25
C GLY A 54 5.21 5.59 4.86
N ALA A 55 6.04 5.09 3.94
CA ALA A 55 5.96 5.53 2.55
C ALA A 55 4.60 5.17 1.96
N PHE A 56 3.94 4.15 2.50
CA PHE A 56 2.56 3.87 2.16
C PHE A 56 1.80 3.53 3.44
N LEU A 57 0.49 3.68 3.39
CA LEU A 57 -0.38 3.28 4.47
C LEU A 57 -0.91 1.87 4.17
N LEU A 58 -0.75 0.95 5.12
CA LEU A 58 -1.34 -0.38 4.99
C LEU A 58 -2.67 -0.35 5.74
N ALA A 59 -3.76 -0.45 4.99
CA ALA A 59 -5.11 -0.38 5.53
C ALA A 59 -5.72 -1.76 5.47
N LYS A 60 -6.08 -2.31 6.64
CA LYS A 60 -6.63 -3.65 6.72
C LYS A 60 -8.15 -3.57 6.87
N VAL A 61 -8.87 -4.28 6.01
CA VAL A 61 -10.32 -4.30 6.01
C VAL A 61 -10.76 -5.74 6.25
N ASN A 62 -11.37 -5.98 7.43
CA ASN A 62 -11.97 -7.27 7.71
C ASN A 62 -13.28 -7.36 6.95
N ALA A 63 -13.33 -8.20 5.91
CA ALA A 63 -14.46 -8.24 5.00
C ALA A 63 -15.76 -8.71 5.69
N ASP A 64 -15.65 -9.51 6.75
CA ASP A 64 -16.82 -9.94 7.48
C ASP A 64 -17.43 -8.82 8.30
N GLU A 65 -16.57 -7.98 8.88
CA GLU A 65 -17.02 -6.88 9.72
C GLU A 65 -17.38 -5.64 8.93
N GLN A 66 -16.71 -5.46 7.80
CA GLN A 66 -16.88 -4.26 6.97
C GLN A 66 -17.42 -4.65 5.60
N GLN A 67 -18.58 -5.30 5.61
CA GLN A 67 -19.16 -5.85 4.39
C GLN A 67 -19.49 -4.78 3.36
N MET A 68 -19.97 -3.63 3.81
CA MET A 68 -20.31 -2.57 2.88
C MET A 68 -19.09 -2.00 2.19
N ILE A 69 -17.99 -1.87 2.93
CA ILE A 69 -16.76 -1.38 2.33
C ILE A 69 -16.26 -2.37 1.29
N ALA A 70 -16.23 -3.66 1.65
CA ALA A 70 -15.81 -4.69 0.71
C ALA A 70 -16.67 -4.69 -0.55
N GLN A 71 -17.97 -4.50 -0.38
CA GLN A 71 -18.89 -4.45 -1.49
C GLN A 71 -18.65 -3.25 -2.40
N GLN A 72 -18.39 -2.10 -1.80
CA GLN A 72 -18.14 -0.90 -2.57
C GLN A 72 -16.89 -1.02 -3.44
N PHE A 73 -15.91 -1.79 -2.97
CA PHE A 73 -14.70 -2.02 -3.74
C PHE A 73 -14.80 -3.24 -4.65
N GLY A 74 -15.94 -3.90 -4.68
CA GLY A 74 -16.16 -5.03 -5.58
C GLY A 74 -15.39 -6.28 -5.21
N VAL A 75 -15.10 -6.45 -3.94
CA VAL A 75 -14.32 -7.60 -3.47
C VAL A 75 -15.19 -8.85 -3.51
N ARG A 76 -14.70 -9.90 -4.16
CA ARG A 76 -15.43 -11.16 -4.31
C ARG A 76 -14.72 -12.34 -3.70
N SER A 77 -13.43 -12.27 -3.53
CA SER A 77 -12.67 -13.35 -2.92
C SER A 77 -11.55 -12.76 -2.07
N LEU A 78 -11.01 -13.58 -1.19
CA LEU A 78 -10.02 -13.12 -0.23
C LEU A 78 -8.76 -13.96 -0.36
N PRO A 79 -7.61 -13.38 -0.12
CA PRO A 79 -7.41 -11.95 0.08
C PRO A 79 -7.52 -11.19 -1.23
N THR A 80 -7.93 -9.94 -1.14
CA THR A 80 -7.85 -8.99 -2.25
C THR A 80 -7.04 -7.81 -1.75
N VAL A 81 -6.04 -7.41 -2.53
CA VAL A 81 -5.21 -6.26 -2.19
C VAL A 81 -5.35 -5.23 -3.30
N MET A 82 -5.55 -3.98 -2.91
CA MET A 82 -5.67 -2.88 -3.86
C MET A 82 -4.72 -1.77 -3.46
N VAL A 83 -4.17 -1.10 -4.48
CA VAL A 83 -3.37 0.12 -4.26
C VAL A 83 -4.24 1.29 -4.67
N ILE A 84 -4.43 2.24 -3.76
CA ILE A 84 -5.21 3.44 -4.02
C ILE A 84 -4.27 4.62 -4.09
N GLN A 85 -4.38 5.39 -5.16
CA GLN A 85 -3.64 6.64 -5.34
C GLN A 85 -4.57 7.69 -5.89
N ASN A 86 -4.46 8.88 -5.32
CA ASN A 86 -5.25 10.03 -5.79
C ASN A 86 -6.73 9.72 -5.85
N GLY A 87 -7.19 9.03 -4.81
CA GLY A 87 -8.62 8.80 -4.59
C GLY A 87 -9.21 7.61 -5.32
N ARG A 88 -8.39 6.79 -5.99
CA ARG A 88 -8.96 5.65 -6.72
C ARG A 88 -8.00 4.47 -6.78
N PRO A 89 -8.54 3.25 -6.91
CA PRO A 89 -7.68 2.08 -7.10
C PRO A 89 -6.94 2.17 -8.43
N VAL A 90 -5.64 1.89 -8.39
CA VAL A 90 -4.80 1.93 -9.59
C VAL A 90 -4.21 0.57 -9.92
N ASP A 91 -4.20 -0.37 -8.96
CA ASP A 91 -3.62 -1.69 -9.17
C ASP A 91 -4.10 -2.61 -8.06
N GLY A 92 -3.79 -3.89 -8.18
CA GLY A 92 -4.15 -4.83 -7.13
C GLY A 92 -3.94 -6.26 -7.57
N PHE A 93 -4.25 -7.18 -6.66
CA PHE A 93 -4.22 -8.60 -6.98
C PHE A 93 -5.18 -9.35 -6.06
N VAL A 94 -5.52 -10.57 -6.45
CA VAL A 94 -6.38 -11.46 -5.69
C VAL A 94 -5.60 -12.72 -5.38
N GLY A 95 -5.74 -13.20 -4.14
CA GLY A 95 -5.05 -14.39 -3.69
C GLY A 95 -3.66 -14.07 -3.15
N ALA A 96 -3.14 -14.95 -2.31
CA ALA A 96 -1.80 -14.77 -1.78
C ALA A 96 -0.78 -14.96 -2.89
N LYS A 97 0.16 -14.03 -2.99
CA LYS A 97 1.23 -14.09 -3.98
C LYS A 97 2.56 -14.25 -3.27
N PRO A 98 3.56 -14.81 -3.95
CA PRO A 98 4.91 -14.86 -3.38
C PRO A 98 5.43 -13.44 -3.12
N GLU A 99 6.32 -13.34 -2.15
CA GLU A 99 6.86 -12.05 -1.73
C GLU A 99 7.42 -11.26 -2.90
N ALA A 100 8.15 -11.92 -3.81
CA ALA A 100 8.75 -11.21 -4.94
C ALA A 100 7.71 -10.55 -5.82
N GLN A 101 6.58 -11.21 -6.03
CA GLN A 101 5.52 -10.63 -6.85
C GLN A 101 4.82 -9.48 -6.15
N VAL A 102 4.60 -9.62 -4.84
CA VAL A 102 4.01 -8.55 -4.06
C VAL A 102 4.90 -7.31 -4.11
N ARG A 103 6.18 -7.49 -3.87
CA ARG A 103 7.13 -6.37 -3.90
C ARG A 103 7.20 -5.74 -5.29
N GLN A 104 7.19 -6.56 -6.32
CA GLN A 104 7.24 -6.06 -7.69
C GLN A 104 6.06 -5.14 -8.00
N LEU A 105 4.88 -5.52 -7.55
CA LEU A 105 3.69 -4.71 -7.77
C LEU A 105 3.78 -3.41 -6.97
N LEU A 106 4.13 -3.51 -5.69
CA LEU A 106 4.15 -2.34 -4.83
C LEU A 106 5.25 -1.36 -5.23
N GLU A 107 6.37 -1.86 -5.73
CA GLU A 107 7.49 -1.00 -6.11
C GLU A 107 7.15 -0.05 -7.25
N LYS A 108 6.12 -0.35 -8.02
CA LYS A 108 5.66 0.59 -9.04
C LYS A 108 5.17 1.90 -8.46
N TYR A 109 4.73 1.88 -7.21
CA TYR A 109 4.08 3.02 -6.58
C TYR A 109 4.86 3.56 -5.39
N LEU A 110 5.96 2.92 -5.02
CA LEU A 110 6.69 3.24 -3.81
C LEU A 110 8.12 3.66 -4.15
N PRO A 111 8.72 4.52 -3.34
CA PRO A 111 10.14 4.81 -3.50
C PRO A 111 10.92 3.55 -3.18
N LYS A 112 12.02 3.35 -3.87
CA LYS A 112 12.90 2.24 -3.55
C LYS A 112 13.67 2.56 -2.28
N PRO A 113 14.18 1.55 -1.58
CA PRO A 113 14.83 1.81 -0.29
C PRO A 113 15.94 2.85 -0.36
N TRP A 114 16.62 2.97 -1.50
CA TRP A 114 17.71 3.92 -1.64
C TRP A 114 17.27 5.29 -2.17
N ASP A 115 16.00 5.45 -2.48
CA ASP A 115 15.52 6.70 -3.09
C ASP A 115 15.64 7.90 -2.17
N GLY A 116 15.47 7.70 -0.88
CA GLY A 116 15.63 8.78 0.05
C GLY A 116 17.04 9.37 -0.01
N LEU A 117 18.03 8.50 -0.07
CA LEU A 117 19.41 8.93 -0.18
C LEU A 117 19.66 9.59 -1.52
N LEU A 118 19.16 9.00 -2.59
CA LEU A 118 19.30 9.59 -3.91
C LEU A 118 18.62 10.93 -4.00
N GLN A 119 17.44 11.06 -3.44
CA GLN A 119 16.72 12.32 -3.49
C GLN A 119 17.45 13.42 -2.73
N THR A 120 18.09 13.07 -1.63
CA THR A 120 18.88 14.04 -0.89
C THR A 120 20.04 14.52 -1.72
N ALA A 121 20.77 13.60 -2.30
CA ALA A 121 21.90 13.93 -3.16
C ALA A 121 21.44 14.66 -4.41
N GLN A 122 20.33 14.23 -4.95
CA GLN A 122 19.79 14.77 -6.15
C GLN A 122 19.17 16.13 -5.98
N ALA A 123 18.56 16.37 -4.87
CA ALA A 123 18.03 17.69 -4.58
C ALA A 123 19.19 18.68 -4.58
N ALA A 124 20.32 18.24 -4.15
CA ALA A 124 21.50 19.06 -4.20
C ALA A 124 22.05 19.17 -5.61
N MET A 125 21.91 18.13 -6.42
CA MET A 125 22.39 18.16 -7.77
C MET A 125 21.41 18.67 -8.72
N ASP A 126 20.20 18.23 -8.57
CA ASP A 126 19.21 18.34 -9.52
C ASP A 126 18.23 19.28 -9.23
N ALA A 127 18.33 19.72 -8.23
CA ALA A 127 17.43 20.65 -8.12
C ALA A 127 17.60 21.09 -9.39
N GLY A 128 18.02 20.35 -9.97
CA GLY A 128 18.22 20.18 -11.09
C GLY A 128 18.10 19.05 -11.82
N ASP A 129 18.21 18.25 -11.87
CA ASP A 129 18.18 17.19 -12.33
C ASP A 129 18.30 16.68 -12.26
N PHE A 130 18.73 16.68 -12.25
CA PHE A 130 19.03 15.87 -12.35
C PHE A 130 18.74 15.40 -12.65
N ALA A 131 18.19 15.74 -12.76
CA ALA A 131 17.90 15.15 -13.01
C ALA A 131 18.09 14.74 -13.40
N GLY A 132 18.22 14.80 -13.47
CA GLY A 132 18.58 14.25 -13.88
C GLY A 132 19.44 13.69 -13.56
N ALA A 133 19.93 14.06 -13.35
CA ALA A 133 21.08 13.55 -13.05
C ALA A 133 21.08 12.25 -12.66
N LEU A 134 20.80 11.84 -12.14
CA LEU A 134 20.77 10.59 -11.89
C LEU A 134 19.61 10.14 -12.23
N ALA A 135 19.00 10.59 -12.45
CA ALA A 135 18.11 10.35 -12.63
C ALA A 135 17.61 9.76 -12.69
N PRO A 136 17.66 9.59 -12.26
CA PRO A 136 17.49 9.00 -12.10
C PRO A 136 17.47 8.46 -12.36
N LEU A 137 17.75 8.41 -12.36
CA LEU A 137 17.99 8.18 -12.80
C LEU A 137 17.59 8.00 -13.32
#